data_d7f7fed84e96f34ae1f265d74e22a997
#
_entry.id   d7f7fed84e96f34ae1f265d74e22a997
#
_cell.length_a   1.000
_cell.length_b   1.000
_cell.length_c   1.000
_cell.angle_alpha   90.00
_cell.angle_beta   90.00
_cell.angle_gamma   90.00
#
_symmetry.space_group_name_H-M   'P 1'
#
loop_
_entity.id
_entity.type
_entity.pdbx_description
1 polymer ?
#
loop_
_entity_poly.entity_id
_entity_poly.type
_entity_poly.pdbx_seq_one_letter_code
_entity_poly.pdbx_strand_id
1 'polypeptide(L)'
;LFGKGVIAVDMFLNLVTTNPGEAMELLDNLVPAVAGVFIVYLPLLILGIVSIRGKKYPLLSDAWKKTSRKWGVGFAILGLFSLILSYIQVENYKMRDQLYPVNVCYNLCLAVQRNNASINYQEASKNFKFDAKPSYQDATSDSHLADSTEIYVMVIGETARAHNFSLYGYKRDTNPLLSKTEGLMVFDKATTQSNTTHKSVPMLLSQVSAANFENLFHEKGILAAFREAGFHTVFVSNQLPNHSFIDFLGEQANEWAFIKTGDCNEAF
;
A
#
# COMPACT_ATOMS: atom_id res chain seq x y z
N LEU A 1 -3.33 18.77 -2.44
CA LEU A 1 -4.01 17.55 -2.86
C LEU A 1 -3.49 16.32 -2.11
N PHE A 2 -2.23 16.21 -1.86
CA PHE A 2 -1.60 15.11 -1.11
C PHE A 2 -1.16 15.63 0.25
N GLY A 3 -2.06 15.88 1.17
CA GLY A 3 -1.82 16.24 2.56
C GLY A 3 -0.55 17.05 2.89
N LYS A 4 -0.41 17.50 4.09
CA LYS A 4 0.78 18.22 4.58
C LYS A 4 1.94 17.28 4.96
N GLY A 5 1.96 16.06 4.42
CA GLY A 5 2.92 15.02 4.79
C GLY A 5 4.08 14.88 3.79
N VAL A 6 5.15 14.31 4.28
CA VAL A 6 6.30 13.88 3.48
C VAL A 6 5.88 12.70 2.59
N ILE A 7 6.46 12.56 1.40
CA ILE A 7 6.15 11.47 0.47
C ILE A 7 6.42 10.12 1.16
N ALA A 8 5.37 9.31 1.29
CA ALA A 8 5.45 7.98 1.87
C ALA A 8 5.77 6.92 0.80
N VAL A 9 6.35 5.79 1.23
CA VAL A 9 6.61 4.64 0.36
C VAL A 9 5.36 4.17 -0.38
N ASP A 10 4.20 4.25 0.28
CA ASP A 10 2.91 3.86 -0.27
C ASP A 10 2.50 4.67 -1.51
N MET A 11 2.95 5.92 -1.61
CA MET A 11 2.69 6.74 -2.81
C MET A 11 3.43 6.21 -4.04
N PHE A 12 4.64 5.67 -3.84
CA PHE A 12 5.39 5.03 -4.92
C PHE A 12 4.83 3.64 -5.25
N LEU A 13 4.42 2.87 -4.25
CA LEU A 13 3.79 1.57 -4.46
C LEU A 13 2.46 1.72 -5.20
N ASN A 14 1.62 2.68 -4.82
CA ASN A 14 0.39 2.99 -5.52
C ASN A 14 0.62 3.33 -6.99
N LEU A 15 1.73 4.03 -7.33
CA LEU A 15 2.04 4.34 -8.72
C LEU A 15 2.26 3.07 -9.57
N VAL A 16 2.79 2.02 -8.96
CA VAL A 16 3.08 0.73 -9.64
C VAL A 16 1.85 -0.19 -9.65
N THR A 17 1.04 -0.15 -8.57
CA THR A 17 -0.10 -1.06 -8.37
C THR A 17 -1.45 -0.45 -8.78
N THR A 18 -1.51 0.85 -9.08
CA THR A 18 -2.75 1.51 -9.48
C THR A 18 -3.20 1.01 -10.85
N ASN A 19 -4.43 0.57 -10.91
CA ASN A 19 -5.09 0.17 -12.12
C ASN A 19 -5.24 1.36 -13.10
N PRO A 20 -5.02 1.19 -14.41
CA PRO A 20 -5.22 2.22 -15.41
C PRO A 20 -6.59 2.92 -15.35
N GLY A 21 -7.66 2.20 -14.97
CA GLY A 21 -9.00 2.78 -14.77
C GLY A 21 -9.05 3.79 -13.62
N GLU A 22 -8.48 3.46 -12.47
CA GLU A 22 -8.38 4.35 -11.31
C GLU A 22 -7.44 5.54 -11.58
N ALA A 23 -6.36 5.29 -12.33
CA ALA A 23 -5.44 6.35 -12.76
C ALA A 23 -6.14 7.37 -13.66
N MET A 24 -7.01 6.93 -14.56
CA MET A 24 -7.77 7.81 -15.48
C MET A 24 -8.73 8.74 -14.73
N GLU A 25 -9.37 8.29 -13.66
CA GLU A 25 -10.23 9.15 -12.81
C GLU A 25 -9.47 10.30 -12.14
N LEU A 26 -8.15 10.11 -11.88
CA LEU A 26 -7.28 11.14 -11.31
C LEU A 26 -6.66 12.07 -12.35
N LEU A 27 -6.67 11.68 -13.64
CA LEU A 27 -5.99 12.41 -14.72
C LEU A 27 -6.62 13.78 -15.02
N ASP A 28 -7.91 13.99 -14.79
CA ASP A 28 -8.57 15.28 -15.04
C ASP A 28 -7.92 16.44 -14.28
N ASN A 29 -7.37 16.16 -13.10
CA ASN A 29 -6.64 17.14 -12.29
C ASN A 29 -5.10 17.08 -12.48
N LEU A 30 -4.58 15.98 -12.96
CA LEU A 30 -3.14 15.77 -13.12
C LEU A 30 -2.61 16.40 -14.41
N VAL A 31 -3.37 16.31 -15.50
CA VAL A 31 -2.95 16.84 -16.82
C VAL A 31 -2.59 18.33 -16.78
N PRO A 32 -3.42 19.24 -16.21
CA PRO A 32 -3.07 20.65 -16.10
C PRO A 32 -1.82 20.89 -15.23
N ALA A 33 -1.65 20.12 -14.15
CA ALA A 33 -0.49 20.26 -13.27
C ALA A 33 0.80 19.81 -13.95
N VAL A 34 0.78 18.68 -14.64
CA VAL A 34 1.91 18.15 -15.42
C VAL A 34 2.25 19.08 -16.56
N ALA A 35 1.25 19.57 -17.30
CA ALA A 35 1.46 20.55 -18.37
C ALA A 35 2.11 21.83 -17.84
N GLY A 36 1.66 22.34 -16.70
CA GLY A 36 2.27 23.51 -16.04
C GLY A 36 3.74 23.29 -15.70
N VAL A 37 4.09 22.12 -15.16
CA VAL A 37 5.48 21.75 -14.86
C VAL A 37 6.32 21.72 -16.16
N PHE A 38 5.83 21.09 -17.23
CA PHE A 38 6.54 21.03 -18.50
C PHE A 38 6.72 22.41 -19.14
N ILE A 39 5.70 23.27 -19.12
CA ILE A 39 5.76 24.63 -19.69
C ILE A 39 6.81 25.47 -18.97
N VAL A 40 6.97 25.32 -17.66
CA VAL A 40 7.94 26.11 -16.89
C VAL A 40 9.35 25.53 -16.94
N TYR A 41 9.48 24.23 -16.66
CA TYR A 41 10.81 23.63 -16.47
C TYR A 41 11.49 23.18 -17.76
N LEU A 42 10.75 22.76 -18.79
CA LEU A 42 11.34 22.30 -20.03
C LEU A 42 12.10 23.40 -20.79
N PRO A 43 11.57 24.65 -20.95
CA PRO A 43 12.33 25.74 -21.53
C PRO A 43 13.58 26.09 -20.74
N LEU A 44 13.50 26.09 -19.42
CA LEU A 44 14.65 26.36 -18.54
C LEU A 44 15.73 25.27 -18.69
N LEU A 45 15.35 24.03 -18.81
CA LEU A 45 16.24 22.89 -19.04
C LEU A 45 16.92 23.02 -20.40
N ILE A 46 16.15 23.31 -21.46
CA ILE A 46 16.68 23.51 -22.83
C ILE A 46 17.67 24.66 -22.85
N LEU A 47 17.32 25.81 -22.26
CA LEU A 47 18.21 26.97 -22.14
C LEU A 47 19.49 26.60 -21.39
N GLY A 48 19.39 25.82 -20.32
CA GLY A 48 20.54 25.32 -19.56
C GLY A 48 21.46 24.44 -20.42
N ILE A 49 20.89 23.48 -21.14
CA ILE A 49 21.65 22.57 -22.03
C ILE A 49 22.31 23.33 -23.19
N VAL A 50 21.57 24.22 -23.87
CA VAL A 50 22.07 25.03 -24.96
C VAL A 50 23.19 25.94 -24.47
N SER A 51 23.05 26.54 -23.32
CA SER A 51 24.04 27.37 -22.66
C SER A 51 25.34 26.62 -22.35
N ILE A 52 25.26 25.39 -21.85
CA ILE A 52 26.42 24.54 -21.58
C ILE A 52 27.12 24.10 -22.86
N ARG A 53 26.34 23.69 -23.89
CA ARG A 53 26.89 23.23 -25.17
C ARG A 53 27.44 24.36 -26.03
N GLY A 54 26.86 25.54 -25.92
CA GLY A 54 27.14 26.65 -26.88
C GLY A 54 28.49 27.31 -26.74
N LYS A 55 29.28 27.09 -25.66
CA LYS A 55 30.61 27.72 -25.38
C LYS A 55 30.72 29.24 -25.69
N LYS A 56 29.69 29.83 -26.32
CA LYS A 56 29.66 31.19 -26.82
C LYS A 56 29.16 32.24 -25.84
N TYR A 57 28.58 31.79 -24.74
CA TYR A 57 28.07 32.71 -23.68
C TYR A 57 28.76 32.38 -22.37
N PRO A 58 29.75 33.18 -21.95
CA PRO A 58 30.16 33.15 -20.53
C PRO A 58 29.00 33.70 -19.72
N LEU A 59 28.01 32.84 -19.42
CA LEU A 59 26.86 33.20 -18.63
C LEU A 59 27.22 33.73 -17.24
N LEU A 60 28.46 33.54 -16.83
CA LEU A 60 28.94 33.95 -15.52
C LEU A 60 30.33 34.56 -15.66
N SER A 61 30.42 35.87 -15.44
CA SER A 61 31.72 36.54 -15.23
C SER A 61 32.45 35.89 -14.06
N ASP A 62 33.77 35.97 -14.04
CA ASP A 62 34.55 35.40 -12.90
C ASP A 62 34.19 36.05 -11.56
N ALA A 63 33.79 37.31 -11.58
CA ALA A 63 33.21 37.98 -10.41
C ALA A 63 31.94 37.28 -9.93
N TRP A 64 31.06 36.88 -10.83
CA TRP A 64 29.82 36.16 -10.49
C TRP A 64 30.10 34.76 -9.97
N LYS A 65 31.05 34.04 -10.56
CA LYS A 65 31.48 32.72 -10.05
C LYS A 65 32.05 32.80 -8.63
N LYS A 66 32.84 33.84 -8.35
CA LYS A 66 33.40 34.06 -7.02
C LYS A 66 32.29 34.42 -6.00
N THR A 67 31.34 35.25 -6.39
CA THR A 67 30.21 35.66 -5.55
C THR A 67 29.23 34.50 -5.32
N SER A 68 28.84 33.76 -6.38
CA SER A 68 27.95 32.60 -6.26
C SER A 68 28.54 31.49 -5.39
N ARG A 69 29.88 31.27 -5.48
CA ARG A 69 30.55 30.32 -4.58
C ARG A 69 30.50 30.75 -3.12
N LYS A 70 30.64 32.04 -2.81
CA LYS A 70 30.50 32.56 -1.44
C LYS A 70 29.07 32.35 -0.92
N TRP A 71 28.06 32.67 -1.74
CA TRP A 71 26.66 32.44 -1.40
C TRP A 71 26.35 30.95 -1.23
N GLY A 72 26.89 30.09 -2.13
CA GLY A 72 26.75 28.64 -2.03
C GLY A 72 27.29 28.08 -0.71
N VAL A 73 28.48 28.51 -0.30
CA VAL A 73 29.07 28.16 0.99
C VAL A 73 28.22 28.68 2.15
N GLY A 74 27.73 29.94 2.06
CA GLY A 74 26.84 30.50 3.08
C GLY A 74 25.54 29.69 3.24
N PHE A 75 24.90 29.33 2.15
CA PHE A 75 23.70 28.49 2.18
C PHE A 75 23.98 27.07 2.69
N ALA A 76 25.13 26.49 2.35
CA ALA A 76 25.52 25.19 2.87
C ALA A 76 25.73 25.22 4.40
N ILE A 77 26.36 26.27 4.93
CA ILE A 77 26.53 26.46 6.38
C ILE A 77 25.17 26.67 7.05
N LEU A 78 24.30 27.49 6.47
CA LEU A 78 22.95 27.72 6.98
C LEU A 78 22.12 26.43 6.98
N GLY A 79 22.20 25.65 5.91
CA GLY A 79 21.55 24.35 5.81
C GLY A 79 22.04 23.35 6.86
N LEU A 80 23.37 23.27 7.06
CA LEU A 80 23.95 22.42 8.10
C LEU A 80 23.51 22.85 9.51
N PHE A 81 23.52 24.15 9.78
CA PHE A 81 23.04 24.70 11.04
C PHE A 81 21.55 24.40 11.28
N SER A 82 20.72 24.53 10.25
CA SER A 82 19.29 24.18 10.30
C SER A 82 19.09 22.69 10.60
N LEU A 83 19.89 21.80 10.01
CA LEU A 83 19.85 20.36 10.31
C LEU A 83 20.23 20.06 11.76
N ILE A 84 21.26 20.73 12.27
CA ILE A 84 21.68 20.58 13.68
C ILE A 84 20.57 21.03 14.61
N LEU A 85 19.95 22.18 14.33
CA LEU A 85 18.80 22.68 15.10
C LEU A 85 17.63 21.70 15.07
N SER A 86 17.32 21.11 13.91
CA SER A 86 16.26 20.14 13.78
C SER A 86 16.53 18.90 14.64
N TYR A 87 17.77 18.45 14.72
CA TYR A 87 18.17 17.32 15.56
C TYR A 87 18.02 17.62 17.07
N ILE A 88 18.20 18.88 17.46
CA ILE A 88 18.09 19.30 18.86
C ILE A 88 16.63 19.56 19.27
N GLN A 89 15.84 20.16 18.37
CA GLN A 89 14.49 20.64 18.71
C GLN A 89 13.38 19.63 18.44
N VAL A 90 13.58 18.72 17.49
CA VAL A 90 12.56 17.74 17.10
C VAL A 90 12.86 16.40 17.76
N GLU A 91 12.00 15.99 18.68
CA GLU A 91 12.10 14.70 19.34
C GLU A 91 12.01 13.57 18.30
N ASN A 92 12.94 12.61 18.37
CA ASN A 92 13.05 11.50 17.44
C ASN A 92 13.25 11.91 15.96
N TYR A 93 13.92 13.03 15.69
CA TYR A 93 14.23 13.45 14.32
C TYR A 93 15.00 12.37 13.56
N LYS A 94 14.46 11.96 12.43
CA LYS A 94 15.13 11.04 11.49
C LYS A 94 15.22 11.69 10.11
N MET A 95 16.43 11.94 9.66
CA MET A 95 16.70 12.57 8.35
C MET A 95 15.98 11.85 7.19
N ARG A 96 15.94 10.51 7.23
CA ARG A 96 15.28 9.68 6.22
C ARG A 96 13.76 9.90 6.14
N ASP A 97 13.15 10.32 7.26
CA ASP A 97 11.68 10.42 7.34
C ASP A 97 11.20 11.87 7.17
N GLN A 98 12.05 12.85 7.51
CA GLN A 98 11.66 14.26 7.63
C GLN A 98 12.36 15.20 6.66
N LEU A 99 13.56 14.86 6.16
CA LEU A 99 14.26 15.69 5.18
C LEU A 99 13.82 15.32 3.76
N TYR A 100 13.08 16.21 3.11
CA TYR A 100 12.40 15.94 1.83
C TYR A 100 13.24 15.25 0.76
N PRO A 101 14.44 15.70 0.37
CA PRO A 101 15.20 15.00 -0.67
C PRO A 101 15.62 13.59 -0.26
N VAL A 102 16.05 13.41 1.00
CA VAL A 102 16.47 12.11 1.54
C VAL A 102 15.28 11.18 1.70
N ASN A 103 14.15 11.69 2.18
CA ASN A 103 12.92 10.94 2.32
C ASN A 103 12.44 10.38 0.96
N VAL A 104 12.41 11.20 -0.08
CA VAL A 104 11.99 10.77 -1.43
C VAL A 104 12.87 9.64 -1.95
N CYS A 105 14.20 9.83 -1.89
CA CYS A 105 15.15 8.80 -2.36
C CYS A 105 15.03 7.52 -1.52
N TYR A 106 14.95 7.63 -0.20
CA TYR A 106 14.81 6.49 0.70
C TYR A 106 13.53 5.70 0.41
N ASN A 107 12.38 6.38 0.32
CA ASN A 107 11.10 5.72 0.07
C ASN A 107 11.00 5.14 -1.33
N LEU A 108 11.62 5.75 -2.33
CA LEU A 108 11.72 5.17 -3.66
C LEU A 108 12.54 3.88 -3.65
N CYS A 109 13.70 3.88 -3.01
CA CYS A 109 14.53 2.66 -2.87
C CYS A 109 13.77 1.57 -2.10
N LEU A 110 13.06 1.94 -1.03
CA LEU A 110 12.25 1.01 -0.25
C LEU A 110 11.08 0.45 -1.06
N ALA A 111 10.42 1.27 -1.89
CA ALA A 111 9.36 0.82 -2.79
C ALA A 111 9.88 -0.22 -3.81
N VAL A 112 11.03 0.05 -4.43
CA VAL A 112 11.67 -0.90 -5.35
C VAL A 112 12.04 -2.21 -4.62
N GLN A 113 12.60 -2.12 -3.42
CA GLN A 113 12.94 -3.30 -2.61
C GLN A 113 11.70 -4.13 -2.29
N ARG A 114 10.61 -3.50 -1.85
CA ARG A 114 9.35 -4.19 -1.53
C ARG A 114 8.69 -4.79 -2.76
N ASN A 115 8.73 -4.10 -3.89
CA ASN A 115 8.24 -4.65 -5.15
C ASN A 115 9.03 -5.89 -5.58
N ASN A 116 10.36 -5.87 -5.45
CA ASN A 116 11.19 -7.03 -5.75
C ASN A 116 10.93 -8.19 -4.76
N ALA A 117 10.69 -7.90 -3.48
CA ALA A 117 10.33 -8.92 -2.49
C ALA A 117 8.94 -9.52 -2.78
N SER A 118 7.99 -8.72 -3.25
CA SER A 118 6.68 -9.18 -3.72
C SER A 118 6.80 -10.16 -4.88
N ILE A 119 7.61 -9.86 -5.89
CA ILE A 119 7.84 -10.72 -7.05
C ILE A 119 8.40 -12.10 -6.63
N ASN A 120 9.22 -12.15 -5.58
CA ASN A 120 9.83 -13.37 -5.07
C ASN A 120 9.00 -14.07 -3.97
N TYR A 121 7.80 -13.56 -3.68
CA TYR A 121 6.97 -14.03 -2.57
C TYR A 121 6.66 -15.53 -2.62
N GLN A 122 6.30 -16.04 -3.79
CA GLN A 122 5.93 -17.46 -3.95
C GLN A 122 7.09 -18.40 -3.54
N GLU A 123 8.32 -18.06 -3.89
CA GLU A 123 9.49 -18.85 -3.50
C GLU A 123 9.83 -18.65 -2.02
N ALA A 124 9.76 -17.42 -1.52
CA ALA A 124 10.06 -17.09 -0.14
C ALA A 124 9.09 -17.73 0.86
N SER A 125 7.80 -17.82 0.50
CA SER A 125 6.76 -18.41 1.35
C SER A 125 6.56 -19.91 1.16
N LYS A 126 7.25 -20.55 0.18
CA LYS A 126 7.04 -21.95 -0.21
C LYS A 126 7.10 -22.94 0.96
N ASN A 127 8.08 -22.77 1.83
CA ASN A 127 8.32 -23.67 2.97
C ASN A 127 7.54 -23.27 4.23
N PHE A 128 6.80 -22.17 4.21
CA PHE A 128 6.02 -21.73 5.35
C PHE A 128 4.82 -22.65 5.57
N LYS A 129 4.60 -23.07 6.82
CA LYS A 129 3.47 -23.90 7.26
C LYS A 129 2.91 -23.33 8.55
N PHE A 130 1.60 -23.42 8.71
CA PHE A 130 0.93 -23.03 9.95
C PHE A 130 0.94 -24.14 11.00
N ASP A 131 1.23 -25.39 10.60
CA ASP A 131 1.04 -26.60 11.41
C ASP A 131 -0.42 -26.70 11.95
N ALA A 132 -1.35 -26.19 11.13
CA ALA A 132 -2.76 -26.16 11.48
C ALA A 132 -3.34 -27.57 11.57
N LYS A 133 -4.03 -27.87 12.67
CA LYS A 133 -4.71 -29.15 12.88
C LYS A 133 -6.22 -28.97 12.76
N PRO A 134 -6.94 -29.94 12.16
CA PRO A 134 -8.39 -29.90 12.15
C PRO A 134 -8.93 -29.95 13.60
N SER A 135 -9.71 -28.97 14.01
CA SER A 135 -10.25 -28.88 15.36
C SER A 135 -11.26 -30.00 15.70
N TYR A 136 -11.86 -30.65 14.67
CA TYR A 136 -12.83 -31.72 14.84
C TYR A 136 -12.20 -33.09 15.18
N GLN A 137 -10.88 -33.23 15.13
CA GLN A 137 -10.21 -34.49 15.53
C GLN A 137 -10.21 -34.70 17.05
N ASP A 138 -10.44 -33.65 17.83
CA ASP A 138 -10.53 -33.75 19.31
C ASP A 138 -11.98 -33.92 19.82
N ALA A 139 -12.98 -33.85 18.96
CA ALA A 139 -14.40 -34.04 19.33
C ALA A 139 -14.75 -35.54 19.39
N THR A 140 -14.19 -36.23 20.39
CA THR A 140 -14.41 -37.66 20.58
C THR A 140 -15.74 -38.02 21.26
N SER A 141 -16.76 -37.18 21.27
CA SER A 141 -17.98 -37.54 22.01
C SER A 141 -19.34 -37.10 21.49
N ASP A 142 -19.47 -36.40 20.38
CA ASP A 142 -20.82 -36.12 19.86
C ASP A 142 -20.96 -36.52 18.38
N SER A 143 -21.47 -37.71 18.16
CA SER A 143 -21.77 -38.30 16.84
C SER A 143 -22.79 -37.50 15.99
N HIS A 144 -23.35 -36.41 16.52
CA HIS A 144 -24.32 -35.57 15.82
C HIS A 144 -23.69 -34.41 15.01
N LEU A 145 -22.41 -34.12 15.25
CA LEU A 145 -21.70 -33.05 14.52
C LEU A 145 -20.93 -33.56 13.29
N ALA A 146 -20.80 -34.86 13.10
CA ALA A 146 -20.03 -35.47 12.01
C ALA A 146 -20.66 -35.29 10.61
N ASP A 147 -21.90 -34.82 10.53
CA ASP A 147 -22.68 -34.71 9.27
C ASP A 147 -23.04 -33.24 8.94
N SER A 148 -22.54 -32.26 9.69
CA SER A 148 -22.81 -30.83 9.44
C SER A 148 -21.67 -30.20 8.62
N THR A 149 -22.00 -29.75 7.40
CA THR A 149 -21.10 -28.93 6.61
C THR A 149 -21.05 -27.51 7.20
N GLU A 150 -19.90 -27.11 7.71
CA GLU A 150 -19.67 -25.74 8.18
C GLU A 150 -19.19 -24.86 7.02
N ILE A 151 -19.85 -23.73 6.83
CA ILE A 151 -19.50 -22.74 5.82
C ILE A 151 -19.15 -21.42 6.49
N TYR A 152 -17.92 -20.97 6.27
CA TYR A 152 -17.42 -19.68 6.73
C TYR A 152 -17.28 -18.73 5.57
N VAL A 153 -17.99 -17.60 5.57
CA VAL A 153 -17.93 -16.58 4.53
C VAL A 153 -17.32 -15.30 5.10
N MET A 154 -16.16 -14.91 4.61
CA MET A 154 -15.52 -13.66 4.96
C MET A 154 -15.71 -12.66 3.82
N VAL A 155 -16.39 -11.55 4.07
CA VAL A 155 -16.62 -10.49 3.08
C VAL A 155 -15.78 -9.27 3.45
N ILE A 156 -14.83 -8.90 2.57
CA ILE A 156 -14.02 -7.71 2.73
C ILE A 156 -14.59 -6.61 1.86
N GLY A 157 -15.12 -5.55 2.50
CA GLY A 157 -15.62 -4.38 1.79
C GLY A 157 -14.51 -3.42 1.39
N GLU A 158 -14.73 -2.67 0.31
CA GLU A 158 -13.85 -1.59 -0.14
C GLU A 158 -14.57 -0.24 -0.01
N THR A 159 -13.81 0.81 0.31
CA THR A 159 -14.31 2.19 0.43
C THR A 159 -15.46 2.35 1.44
N ALA A 160 -15.55 1.44 2.42
CA ALA A 160 -16.59 1.39 3.44
C ALA A 160 -16.12 2.06 4.74
N ARG A 161 -16.59 3.28 4.98
CA ARG A 161 -16.24 4.05 6.18
C ARG A 161 -17.33 3.87 7.25
N ALA A 162 -16.95 3.44 8.46
CA ALA A 162 -17.88 3.23 9.58
C ALA A 162 -18.82 4.42 9.85
N HIS A 163 -18.32 5.65 9.77
CA HIS A 163 -19.12 6.86 9.96
C HIS A 163 -20.25 7.06 8.94
N ASN A 164 -20.24 6.33 7.84
CA ASN A 164 -21.26 6.37 6.80
C ASN A 164 -22.22 5.17 6.86
N PHE A 165 -22.10 4.32 7.87
CA PHE A 165 -22.99 3.20 8.11
C PHE A 165 -24.12 3.60 9.09
N SER A 166 -25.36 3.37 8.69
CA SER A 166 -26.53 3.58 9.56
C SER A 166 -26.46 2.75 10.85
N LEU A 167 -25.84 1.57 10.80
CA LEU A 167 -25.54 0.71 11.96
C LEU A 167 -24.72 1.41 13.04
N TYR A 168 -23.91 2.42 12.67
CA TYR A 168 -23.08 3.22 13.59
C TYR A 168 -23.64 4.63 13.81
N GLY A 169 -24.94 4.84 13.53
CA GLY A 169 -25.62 6.11 13.79
C GLY A 169 -25.56 7.14 12.66
N TYR A 170 -25.17 6.75 11.44
CA TYR A 170 -25.29 7.65 10.29
C TYR A 170 -26.74 7.92 9.97
N LYS A 171 -27.07 9.19 9.64
CA LYS A 171 -28.46 9.65 9.48
C LYS A 171 -29.19 9.07 8.25
N ARG A 172 -28.45 8.64 7.23
CA ARG A 172 -29.03 8.00 6.04
C ARG A 172 -29.04 6.49 6.26
N ASP A 173 -30.09 5.85 5.76
CA ASP A 173 -30.18 4.39 5.76
C ASP A 173 -29.29 3.80 4.66
N THR A 174 -28.03 3.54 5.01
CA THR A 174 -27.00 3.01 4.11
C THR A 174 -26.84 1.50 4.18
N ASN A 175 -27.41 0.86 5.20
CA ASN A 175 -27.31 -0.57 5.45
C ASN A 175 -28.69 -1.23 5.72
N PRO A 176 -29.72 -1.00 4.89
CA PRO A 176 -31.11 -1.40 5.21
C PRO A 176 -31.30 -2.90 5.34
N LEU A 177 -30.57 -3.70 4.57
CA LEU A 177 -30.62 -5.16 4.64
C LEU A 177 -29.84 -5.68 5.84
N LEU A 178 -28.63 -5.18 6.04
CA LEU A 178 -27.74 -5.60 7.11
C LEU A 178 -28.38 -5.30 8.48
N SER A 179 -29.03 -4.15 8.63
CA SER A 179 -29.75 -3.76 9.86
C SER A 179 -30.92 -4.69 10.23
N LYS A 180 -31.42 -5.50 9.29
CA LYS A 180 -32.50 -6.46 9.48
C LYS A 180 -32.03 -7.89 9.58
N THR A 181 -30.72 -8.13 9.53
CA THR A 181 -30.15 -9.47 9.58
C THR A 181 -30.24 -10.00 11.01
N GLU A 182 -30.89 -11.15 11.18
CA GLU A 182 -30.97 -11.84 12.47
C GLU A 182 -29.59 -12.35 12.90
N GLY A 183 -29.30 -12.30 14.18
CA GLY A 183 -28.02 -12.74 14.74
C GLY A 183 -26.83 -11.82 14.43
N LEU A 184 -27.05 -10.63 13.84
CA LEU A 184 -25.99 -9.68 13.55
C LEU A 184 -25.30 -9.21 14.83
N MET A 185 -23.98 -9.40 14.90
CA MET A 185 -23.11 -8.80 15.90
C MET A 185 -22.35 -7.61 15.30
N VAL A 186 -22.49 -6.45 15.94
CA VAL A 186 -21.86 -5.21 15.48
C VAL A 186 -20.71 -4.83 16.41
N PHE A 187 -19.52 -4.61 15.83
CA PHE A 187 -18.32 -4.21 16.57
C PHE A 187 -18.12 -2.70 16.43
N ASP A 188 -18.32 -1.94 17.47
CA ASP A 188 -18.24 -0.48 17.53
C ASP A 188 -16.81 0.04 17.76
N LYS A 189 -15.89 -0.80 18.23
CA LYS A 189 -14.51 -0.48 18.59
C LYS A 189 -13.46 -1.12 17.68
N ALA A 190 -13.86 -1.57 16.49
CA ALA A 190 -12.92 -2.12 15.52
C ALA A 190 -12.17 -1.00 14.79
N THR A 191 -10.84 -1.13 14.71
CA THR A 191 -9.97 -0.19 13.99
C THR A 191 -9.04 -0.96 13.06
N THR A 192 -8.82 -0.40 11.87
CA THR A 192 -7.81 -0.95 10.95
C THR A 192 -6.40 -0.53 11.36
N GLN A 193 -5.42 -1.38 11.11
CA GLN A 193 -4.02 -1.10 11.40
C GLN A 193 -3.36 -0.21 10.32
N SER A 194 -4.00 0.00 9.18
CA SER A 194 -3.53 0.86 8.09
C SER A 194 -4.70 1.55 7.40
N ASN A 195 -4.41 2.71 6.82
CA ASN A 195 -5.36 3.51 6.05
C ASN A 195 -5.26 3.27 4.53
N THR A 196 -4.50 2.27 4.09
CA THR A 196 -4.31 1.94 2.68
C THR A 196 -4.65 0.47 2.45
N THR A 197 -5.42 0.18 1.39
CA THR A 197 -5.93 -1.14 1.04
C THR A 197 -4.81 -2.18 0.89
N HIS A 198 -3.73 -1.82 0.20
CA HIS A 198 -2.59 -2.73 -0.04
C HIS A 198 -1.80 -3.11 1.23
N LYS A 199 -2.09 -2.49 2.38
CA LYS A 199 -1.56 -2.90 3.69
C LYS A 199 -2.63 -3.51 4.57
N SER A 200 -3.80 -2.87 4.65
CA SER A 200 -4.86 -3.29 5.57
C SER A 200 -5.43 -4.66 5.20
N VAL A 201 -5.66 -4.93 3.92
CA VAL A 201 -6.23 -6.21 3.48
C VAL A 201 -5.24 -7.37 3.64
N PRO A 202 -3.96 -7.28 3.26
CA PRO A 202 -3.00 -8.34 3.59
C PRO A 202 -2.85 -8.61 5.09
N MET A 203 -2.86 -7.57 5.94
CA MET A 203 -2.87 -7.77 7.39
C MET A 203 -4.15 -8.45 7.90
N LEU A 204 -5.28 -8.24 7.23
CA LEU A 204 -6.53 -8.90 7.54
C LEU A 204 -6.55 -10.38 7.08
N LEU A 205 -5.88 -10.66 5.95
CA LEU A 205 -5.77 -12.00 5.36
C LEU A 205 -4.59 -12.82 5.89
N SER A 206 -3.82 -12.32 6.86
CA SER A 206 -2.65 -13.01 7.40
C SER A 206 -2.54 -12.80 8.92
N GLN A 207 -1.56 -13.42 9.55
CA GLN A 207 -1.24 -13.17 10.97
C GLN A 207 -0.33 -11.95 11.18
N VAL A 208 -0.01 -11.25 10.10
CA VAL A 208 0.89 -10.11 10.12
C VAL A 208 0.20 -8.86 10.67
N SER A 209 0.92 -8.08 11.43
CA SER A 209 0.46 -6.81 12.01
C SER A 209 1.30 -5.63 11.51
N ALA A 210 0.90 -4.41 11.83
CA ALA A 210 1.70 -3.23 11.53
C ALA A 210 3.08 -3.24 12.21
N ALA A 211 3.24 -3.96 13.32
CA ALA A 211 4.50 -4.07 14.05
C ALA A 211 5.51 -5.03 13.38
N ASN A 212 5.01 -6.03 12.66
CA ASN A 212 5.82 -7.07 12.01
C ASN A 212 5.51 -7.23 10.51
N PHE A 213 5.14 -6.13 9.86
CA PHE A 213 4.66 -6.11 8.47
C PHE A 213 5.62 -6.79 7.48
N GLU A 214 6.92 -6.77 7.74
CA GLU A 214 7.92 -7.39 6.86
C GLU A 214 7.80 -8.93 6.81
N ASN A 215 7.14 -9.56 7.77
CA ASN A 215 6.84 -11.00 7.73
C ASN A 215 5.92 -11.38 6.58
N LEU A 216 5.11 -10.43 6.08
CA LEU A 216 4.23 -10.64 4.92
C LEU A 216 4.97 -11.19 3.70
N PHE A 217 6.25 -10.84 3.54
CA PHE A 217 7.06 -11.30 2.40
C PHE A 217 7.49 -12.78 2.50
N HIS A 218 7.25 -13.45 3.62
CA HIS A 218 7.72 -14.81 3.90
C HIS A 218 6.63 -15.73 4.43
N GLU A 219 5.49 -15.20 4.87
CA GLU A 219 4.41 -15.95 5.49
C GLU A 219 3.23 -16.11 4.54
N LYS A 220 2.42 -17.16 4.72
CA LYS A 220 1.19 -17.40 3.98
C LYS A 220 -0.02 -16.77 4.67
N GLY A 221 -1.13 -16.69 3.95
CA GLY A 221 -2.38 -16.12 4.43
C GLY A 221 -3.35 -17.14 5.06
N ILE A 222 -4.46 -16.61 5.55
CA ILE A 222 -5.52 -17.37 6.21
C ILE A 222 -6.08 -18.49 5.34
N LEU A 223 -6.18 -18.30 4.02
CA LEU A 223 -6.67 -19.32 3.10
C LEU A 223 -5.76 -20.57 3.08
N ALA A 224 -4.45 -20.35 3.14
CA ALA A 224 -3.50 -21.47 3.26
C ALA A 224 -3.62 -22.16 4.63
N ALA A 225 -3.86 -21.41 5.73
CA ALA A 225 -4.07 -21.97 7.06
C ALA A 225 -5.31 -22.88 7.10
N PHE A 226 -6.44 -22.40 6.57
CA PHE A 226 -7.66 -23.19 6.49
C PHE A 226 -7.49 -24.42 5.61
N ARG A 227 -6.78 -24.30 4.49
CA ARG A 227 -6.46 -25.43 3.63
C ARG A 227 -5.58 -26.47 4.33
N GLU A 228 -4.57 -26.04 5.10
CA GLU A 228 -3.77 -26.95 5.93
C GLU A 228 -4.60 -27.65 7.01
N ALA A 229 -5.63 -26.98 7.54
CA ALA A 229 -6.60 -27.54 8.48
C ALA A 229 -7.65 -28.47 7.84
N GLY A 230 -7.60 -28.68 6.52
CA GLY A 230 -8.48 -29.60 5.82
C GLY A 230 -9.76 -28.97 5.24
N PHE A 231 -9.92 -27.63 5.30
CA PHE A 231 -11.04 -26.95 4.66
C PHE A 231 -10.81 -26.81 3.17
N HIS A 232 -11.90 -26.85 2.41
CA HIS A 232 -11.91 -26.40 1.04
C HIS A 232 -12.08 -24.89 1.01
N THR A 233 -11.15 -24.17 0.41
CA THR A 233 -11.10 -22.71 0.44
C THR A 233 -11.37 -22.11 -0.93
N VAL A 234 -12.17 -21.06 -0.97
CA VAL A 234 -12.54 -20.34 -2.19
C VAL A 234 -12.26 -18.85 -2.00
N PHE A 235 -11.63 -18.22 -2.98
CA PHE A 235 -11.39 -16.78 -3.03
C PHE A 235 -12.05 -16.17 -4.27
N VAL A 236 -12.91 -15.19 -4.07
CA VAL A 236 -13.58 -14.48 -5.17
C VAL A 236 -13.33 -12.99 -5.01
N SER A 237 -12.76 -12.36 -6.03
CA SER A 237 -12.48 -10.94 -6.06
C SER A 237 -13.27 -10.22 -7.15
N ASN A 238 -13.93 -9.11 -6.78
CA ASN A 238 -14.51 -8.18 -7.74
C ASN A 238 -13.55 -7.01 -8.08
N GLN A 239 -12.31 -7.09 -7.64
CA GLN A 239 -11.24 -6.15 -8.03
C GLN A 239 -10.48 -6.70 -9.23
N LEU A 240 -9.83 -5.79 -9.98
CA LEU A 240 -8.89 -6.22 -11.01
C LEU A 240 -7.61 -6.74 -10.36
N PRO A 241 -7.06 -7.86 -10.85
CA PRO A 241 -5.77 -8.34 -10.37
C PRO A 241 -4.69 -7.30 -10.67
N ASN A 242 -3.81 -7.08 -9.72
CA ASN A 242 -2.72 -6.09 -9.83
C ASN A 242 -1.38 -6.64 -9.32
N HIS A 243 -1.29 -7.97 -9.14
CA HIS A 243 -0.11 -8.68 -8.63
C HIS A 243 0.36 -8.15 -7.26
N SER A 244 -0.58 -7.75 -6.43
CA SER A 244 -0.33 -7.36 -5.03
C SER A 244 -0.41 -8.56 -4.09
N PHE A 245 -0.08 -8.32 -2.82
CA PHE A 245 -0.26 -9.34 -1.78
C PHE A 245 -1.70 -9.82 -1.62
N ILE A 246 -2.70 -9.01 -2.01
CA ILE A 246 -4.11 -9.41 -1.96
C ILE A 246 -4.33 -10.58 -2.93
N ASP A 247 -3.81 -10.46 -4.15
CA ASP A 247 -3.90 -11.50 -5.17
C ASP A 247 -3.11 -12.74 -4.74
N PHE A 248 -1.85 -12.56 -4.31
CA PHE A 248 -1.00 -13.68 -3.88
C PHE A 248 -1.57 -14.47 -2.70
N LEU A 249 -2.20 -13.79 -1.74
CA LEU A 249 -2.86 -14.45 -0.62
C LEU A 249 -4.17 -15.11 -1.03
N GLY A 250 -4.92 -14.49 -1.96
CA GLY A 250 -6.14 -15.04 -2.54
C GLY A 250 -5.89 -16.30 -3.35
N GLU A 251 -4.86 -16.31 -4.19
CA GLU A 251 -4.45 -17.44 -5.02
C GLU A 251 -3.95 -18.66 -4.22
N GLN A 252 -3.78 -18.53 -2.90
CA GLN A 252 -3.50 -19.67 -2.02
C GLN A 252 -4.72 -20.54 -1.74
N ALA A 253 -5.91 -20.09 -2.11
CA ALA A 253 -7.14 -20.89 -2.03
C ALA A 253 -7.08 -22.14 -2.94
N ASN A 254 -7.97 -23.11 -2.67
CA ASN A 254 -8.18 -24.23 -3.60
C ASN A 254 -8.76 -23.75 -4.92
N GLU A 255 -9.70 -22.81 -4.83
CA GLU A 255 -10.36 -22.18 -5.98
C GLU A 255 -10.29 -20.67 -5.85
N TRP A 256 -10.00 -19.98 -6.94
CA TRP A 256 -10.00 -18.52 -6.96
C TRP A 256 -10.48 -17.95 -8.29
N ALA A 257 -11.12 -16.79 -8.22
CA ALA A 257 -11.59 -16.08 -9.41
C ALA A 257 -11.55 -14.56 -9.23
N PHE A 258 -11.18 -13.86 -10.30
CA PHE A 258 -11.31 -12.41 -10.46
C PHE A 258 -12.44 -12.12 -11.43
N ILE A 259 -13.62 -11.74 -10.92
CA ILE A 259 -14.85 -11.65 -11.70
C ILE A 259 -14.75 -10.66 -12.88
N LYS A 260 -14.03 -9.54 -12.67
CA LYS A 260 -13.93 -8.47 -13.70
C LYS A 260 -13.11 -8.86 -14.92
N THR A 261 -12.13 -9.72 -14.78
CA THR A 261 -11.27 -10.18 -15.90
C THR A 261 -11.66 -11.55 -16.39
N GLY A 262 -12.38 -12.33 -15.59
CA GLY A 262 -12.63 -13.74 -15.84
C GLY A 262 -11.44 -14.65 -15.56
N ASP A 263 -10.35 -14.10 -14.97
CA ASP A 263 -9.20 -14.89 -14.58
C ASP A 263 -9.57 -15.78 -13.39
N CYS A 264 -9.37 -17.08 -13.54
CA CYS A 264 -9.65 -18.07 -12.50
C CYS A 264 -8.70 -19.27 -12.65
N ASN A 265 -8.59 -20.08 -11.59
CA ASN A 265 -8.05 -21.41 -11.74
C ASN A 265 -9.15 -22.37 -12.25
N GLU A 266 -8.78 -23.57 -12.65
CA GLU A 266 -9.62 -24.51 -13.44
C GLU A 266 -10.97 -24.89 -12.81
N ALA A 267 -11.28 -24.42 -11.62
CA ALA A 267 -12.46 -24.87 -10.86
C ALA A 267 -13.71 -23.98 -11.02
N PHE A 268 -13.61 -22.82 -11.71
CA PHE A 268 -14.76 -21.92 -11.93
C PHE A 268 -15.32 -21.97 -13.33
#